data_299120523b46907a953eee95024e2c4c
#
_entry.id   299120523b46907a953eee95024e2c4c
#
_cell.length_a   1.000
_cell.length_b   1.000
_cell.length_c   1.000
_cell.angle_alpha   90.00
_cell.angle_beta   90.00
_cell.angle_gamma   90.00
#
_symmetry.space_group_name_H-M   'P 1'
#
loop_
_entity.id
_entity.type
_entity.pdbx_description
1 polymer ?
#
loop_
_entity_poly.entity_id
_entity_poly.type
_entity_poly.pdbx_seq_one_letter_code
_entity_poly.pdbx_strand_id
1 'polypeptide(L)'
;MHNRIAVLTEGKTEEEAFEKAEEFVRDTLVQEPYGFDYYQTLKESGRYDDELKEYPSVIKYDSYIGQKLLVEMNIADHTRQDMWLGMAEEYKAKNDHAEYCNYLNIATSHSQHSIFCPDFSSMPIYDLISPFPKQYLKENYENLYICGFDVHF
;
A
#
# COMPACT_ATOMS: atom_id res chain seq x y z
N MET A 1 6.90 11.87 7.16
CA MET A 1 6.22 12.00 5.84
C MET A 1 4.92 11.22 5.89
N HIS A 2 3.84 11.73 5.25
CA HIS A 2 2.56 11.01 5.20
C HIS A 2 2.41 10.23 3.89
N ASN A 3 1.85 9.06 3.96
CA ASN A 3 1.55 8.23 2.79
C ASN A 3 0.19 7.53 2.97
N ARG A 4 -0.64 7.54 1.90
CA ARG A 4 -1.83 6.70 1.86
C ARG A 4 -1.43 5.27 1.58
N ILE A 5 -1.88 4.35 2.42
CA ILE A 5 -1.76 2.92 2.19
C ILE A 5 -3.13 2.28 1.97
N ALA A 6 -3.14 1.13 1.33
CA ALA A 6 -4.29 0.26 1.15
C ALA A 6 -4.00 -1.12 1.75
N VAL A 7 -4.93 -1.62 2.54
CA VAL A 7 -4.85 -2.96 3.13
C VAL A 7 -6.00 -3.80 2.58
N LEU A 8 -5.66 -4.93 1.96
CA LEU A 8 -6.65 -5.90 1.47
C LEU A 8 -6.96 -6.89 2.58
N THR A 9 -8.22 -6.95 2.97
CA THR A 9 -8.72 -7.88 3.99
C THR A 9 -10.05 -8.49 3.59
N GLU A 10 -10.30 -9.70 4.06
CA GLU A 10 -11.60 -10.35 3.95
C GLU A 10 -12.47 -10.00 5.16
N GLY A 11 -13.74 -9.68 4.92
CA GLY A 11 -14.75 -9.43 5.95
C GLY A 11 -16.14 -9.77 5.46
N LYS A 12 -17.04 -10.15 6.37
CA LYS A 12 -18.46 -10.36 6.05
C LYS A 12 -19.18 -9.04 5.77
N THR A 13 -18.68 -7.96 6.38
CA THR A 13 -19.14 -6.58 6.20
C THR A 13 -17.95 -5.65 6.00
N GLU A 14 -18.24 -4.43 5.53
CA GLU A 14 -17.23 -3.36 5.42
C GLU A 14 -16.58 -3.04 6.77
N GLU A 15 -17.39 -3.02 7.84
CA GLU A 15 -16.91 -2.76 9.20
C GLU A 15 -15.95 -3.85 9.66
N GLU A 16 -16.29 -5.13 9.49
CA GLU A 16 -15.42 -6.24 9.86
C GLU A 16 -14.10 -6.21 9.08
N ALA A 17 -14.15 -5.95 7.79
CA ALA A 17 -12.94 -5.82 6.96
C ALA A 17 -12.07 -4.64 7.41
N PHE A 18 -12.69 -3.50 7.73
CA PHE A 18 -11.97 -2.32 8.21
C PHE A 18 -11.32 -2.57 9.58
N GLU A 19 -12.03 -3.18 10.53
CA GLU A 19 -11.48 -3.51 11.85
C GLU A 19 -10.25 -4.43 11.74
N LYS A 20 -10.30 -5.46 10.89
CA LYS A 20 -9.16 -6.35 10.64
C LYS A 20 -7.98 -5.61 10.00
N ALA A 21 -8.27 -4.74 9.04
CA ALA A 21 -7.24 -3.94 8.40
C ALA A 21 -6.59 -2.97 9.39
N GLU A 22 -7.38 -2.32 10.24
CA GLU A 22 -6.89 -1.41 11.27
C GLU A 22 -6.03 -2.13 12.31
N GLU A 23 -6.45 -3.32 12.75
CA GLU A 23 -5.67 -4.18 13.65
C GLU A 23 -4.31 -4.52 13.03
N PHE A 24 -4.29 -4.90 11.75
CA PHE A 24 -3.04 -5.18 11.03
C PHE A 24 -2.14 -3.93 10.94
N VAL A 25 -2.68 -2.76 10.63
CA VAL A 25 -1.90 -1.52 10.59
C VAL A 25 -1.30 -1.20 11.96
N ARG A 26 -2.14 -1.23 13.00
CA ARG A 26 -1.73 -0.93 14.37
C ARG A 26 -0.68 -1.91 14.91
N ASP A 27 -0.92 -3.20 14.75
CA ASP A 27 -0.17 -4.25 15.43
C ASP A 27 1.02 -4.77 14.62
N THR A 28 1.08 -4.45 13.31
CA THR A 28 2.14 -4.90 12.42
C THR A 28 2.89 -3.75 11.75
N LEU A 29 2.20 -2.81 11.10
CA LEU A 29 2.85 -1.81 10.28
C LEU A 29 3.43 -0.64 11.10
N VAL A 30 2.79 -0.27 12.22
CA VAL A 30 3.27 0.79 13.14
C VAL A 30 4.36 0.26 14.08
N GLN A 31 4.90 -0.93 13.81
CA GLN A 31 5.98 -1.51 14.60
C GLN A 31 7.20 -1.81 13.71
N GLU A 32 8.37 -1.94 14.35
CA GLU A 32 9.55 -2.48 13.68
C GLU A 32 9.21 -3.86 13.06
N PRO A 33 9.63 -4.17 11.82
CA PRO A 33 10.60 -3.44 11.00
C PRO A 33 10.01 -2.53 9.91
N TYR A 34 8.70 -2.27 9.89
CA TYR A 34 8.06 -1.51 8.80
C TYR A 34 8.32 0.00 8.87
N GLY A 35 8.63 0.54 10.06
CA GLY A 35 9.12 1.89 10.22
C GLY A 35 8.06 2.99 10.13
N PHE A 36 6.77 2.66 10.27
CA PHE A 36 5.75 3.68 10.42
C PHE A 36 5.64 4.12 11.88
N ASP A 37 5.67 5.45 12.11
CA ASP A 37 5.61 6.03 13.46
C ASP A 37 4.21 5.93 14.06
N TYR A 38 3.17 6.22 13.25
CA TYR A 38 1.77 6.15 13.62
C TYR A 38 0.86 6.06 12.38
N TYR A 39 -0.41 5.81 12.60
CA TYR A 39 -1.44 5.84 11.56
C TYR A 39 -2.66 6.66 12.00
N GLN A 40 -3.45 7.06 11.02
CA GLN A 40 -4.78 7.65 11.17
C GLN A 40 -5.71 7.05 10.11
N THR A 41 -7.02 7.05 10.37
CA THR A 41 -7.96 6.82 9.28
C THR A 41 -7.88 7.97 8.28
N LEU A 42 -8.19 7.74 7.01
CA LEU A 42 -8.15 8.80 5.99
C LEU A 42 -9.05 9.99 6.36
N LYS A 43 -10.17 9.70 7.03
CA LYS A 43 -11.13 10.72 7.48
C LYS A 43 -10.59 11.56 8.63
N GLU A 44 -9.92 10.93 9.62
CA GLU A 44 -9.32 11.65 10.75
C GLU A 44 -8.12 12.50 10.32
N SER A 45 -7.35 12.03 9.37
CA SER A 45 -6.21 12.75 8.80
C SER A 45 -6.62 14.07 8.12
N GLY A 46 -7.79 14.12 7.49
CA GLY A 46 -8.28 15.30 6.72
C GLY A 46 -7.44 15.68 5.50
N ARG A 47 -6.35 14.93 5.23
CA ARG A 47 -5.46 15.21 4.08
C ARG A 47 -6.01 14.70 2.77
N TYR A 48 -6.91 13.72 2.84
CA TYR A 48 -7.45 12.98 1.70
C TYR A 48 -8.92 13.29 1.40
N ASP A 49 -9.44 14.42 1.90
CA ASP A 49 -10.87 14.78 1.76
C ASP A 49 -11.33 14.85 0.30
N ASP A 50 -10.48 15.30 -0.61
CA ASP A 50 -10.79 15.34 -2.04
C ASP A 50 -10.73 13.94 -2.67
N GLU A 51 -9.76 13.12 -2.28
CA GLU A 51 -9.66 11.74 -2.75
C GLU A 51 -10.82 10.87 -2.23
N LEU A 52 -11.29 11.11 -1.00
CA LEU A 52 -12.41 10.38 -0.39
C LEU A 52 -13.73 10.58 -1.14
N LYS A 53 -13.86 11.63 -1.96
CA LYS A 53 -15.00 11.82 -2.84
C LYS A 53 -15.05 10.80 -3.98
N GLU A 54 -13.89 10.39 -4.46
CA GLU A 54 -13.75 9.39 -5.53
C GLU A 54 -13.48 7.98 -4.97
N TYR A 55 -12.64 7.89 -3.94
CA TYR A 55 -12.21 6.64 -3.32
C TYR A 55 -12.56 6.61 -1.83
N PRO A 56 -13.72 6.05 -1.44
CA PRO A 56 -14.06 5.86 -0.02
C PRO A 56 -12.97 5.10 0.77
N SER A 57 -12.98 5.23 2.10
CA SER A 57 -12.01 4.56 2.96
C SER A 57 -12.08 3.03 2.90
N VAL A 58 -13.26 2.48 2.56
CA VAL A 58 -13.49 1.05 2.36
C VAL A 58 -14.15 0.85 1.01
N ILE A 59 -13.56 0.01 0.18
CA ILE A 59 -14.01 -0.24 -1.19
C ILE A 59 -13.97 -1.75 -1.46
N LYS A 60 -14.98 -2.30 -2.11
CA LYS A 60 -14.93 -3.69 -2.57
C LYS A 60 -13.79 -3.90 -3.57
N TYR A 61 -12.98 -4.93 -3.34
CA TYR A 61 -11.84 -5.28 -4.18
C TYR A 61 -12.21 -5.48 -5.66
N ASP A 62 -13.30 -6.20 -5.94
CA ASP A 62 -13.76 -6.54 -7.29
C ASP A 62 -14.58 -5.45 -7.97
N SER A 63 -14.78 -4.29 -7.30
CA SER A 63 -15.44 -3.14 -7.91
C SER A 63 -14.52 -2.42 -8.91
N TYR A 64 -15.12 -1.70 -9.86
CA TYR A 64 -14.37 -0.86 -10.80
C TYR A 64 -13.49 0.17 -10.07
N ILE A 65 -14.05 0.85 -9.06
CA ILE A 65 -13.34 1.86 -8.27
C ILE A 65 -12.18 1.23 -7.50
N GLY A 66 -12.38 0.07 -6.88
CA GLY A 66 -11.34 -0.65 -6.16
C GLY A 66 -10.17 -1.05 -7.07
N GLN A 67 -10.46 -1.59 -8.24
CA GLN A 67 -9.44 -1.97 -9.21
C GLN A 67 -8.70 -0.75 -9.78
N LYS A 68 -9.41 0.34 -10.03
CA LYS A 68 -8.81 1.60 -10.48
C LYS A 68 -7.84 2.14 -9.42
N LEU A 69 -8.25 2.19 -8.15
CA LEU A 69 -7.40 2.64 -7.05
C LEU A 69 -6.12 1.82 -6.94
N LEU A 70 -6.21 0.49 -6.99
CA LEU A 70 -5.03 -0.38 -6.89
C LEU A 70 -4.05 -0.16 -8.04
N VAL A 71 -4.56 0.03 -9.26
CA VAL A 71 -3.71 0.35 -10.42
C VAL A 71 -3.00 1.69 -10.23
N GLU A 72 -3.71 2.72 -9.81
CA GLU A 72 -3.12 4.05 -9.57
C GLU A 72 -2.07 4.02 -8.45
N MET A 73 -2.35 3.35 -7.34
CA MET A 73 -1.40 3.19 -6.24
C MET A 73 -0.15 2.40 -6.67
N ASN A 74 -0.32 1.32 -7.44
CA ASN A 74 0.81 0.55 -7.94
C ASN A 74 1.69 1.37 -8.91
N ILE A 75 1.09 2.17 -9.79
CA ILE A 75 1.83 3.07 -10.68
C ILE A 75 2.61 4.11 -9.86
N ALA A 76 1.99 4.67 -8.80
CA ALA A 76 2.66 5.63 -7.93
C ALA A 76 3.84 5.00 -7.17
N ASP A 77 3.69 3.76 -6.68
CA ASP A 77 4.78 3.02 -6.02
C ASP A 77 5.95 2.77 -6.97
N HIS A 78 5.69 2.30 -8.18
CA HIS A 78 6.73 2.11 -9.20
C HIS A 78 7.43 3.42 -9.58
N THR A 79 6.67 4.49 -9.79
CA THR A 79 7.23 5.81 -10.12
C THR A 79 8.16 6.30 -9.01
N ARG A 80 7.77 6.09 -7.75
CA ARG A 80 8.58 6.46 -6.58
C ARG A 80 9.84 5.62 -6.49
N GLN A 81 9.72 4.32 -6.70
CA GLN A 81 10.86 3.40 -6.73
C GLN A 81 11.86 3.78 -7.83
N ASP A 82 11.38 4.04 -9.05
CA ASP A 82 12.22 4.45 -10.18
C ASP A 82 12.95 5.77 -9.90
N MET A 83 12.30 6.72 -9.23
CA MET A 83 12.93 7.96 -8.79
C MET A 83 14.13 7.70 -7.86
N TRP A 84 13.95 6.86 -6.84
CA TRP A 84 15.03 6.53 -5.91
C TRP A 84 16.16 5.72 -6.55
N LEU A 85 15.83 4.82 -7.47
CA LEU A 85 16.84 4.10 -8.26
C LEU A 85 17.62 5.05 -9.15
N GLY A 86 16.96 6.03 -9.78
CA GLY A 86 17.62 7.09 -10.54
C GLY A 86 18.60 7.89 -9.69
N MET A 87 18.21 8.29 -8.48
CA MET A 87 19.12 8.96 -7.53
C MET A 87 20.31 8.08 -7.16
N ALA A 88 20.10 6.79 -6.91
CA ALA A 88 21.19 5.86 -6.63
C ALA A 88 22.21 5.82 -7.79
N GLU A 89 21.75 5.68 -9.04
CA GLU A 89 22.65 5.65 -10.20
C GLU A 89 23.43 6.97 -10.41
N GLU A 90 22.82 8.13 -10.09
CA GLU A 90 23.52 9.41 -10.10
C GLU A 90 24.70 9.44 -9.12
N TYR A 91 24.49 8.98 -7.87
CA TYR A 91 25.55 8.94 -6.86
C TYR A 91 26.62 7.89 -7.17
N LYS A 92 26.23 6.77 -7.76
CA LYS A 92 27.18 5.78 -8.28
C LYS A 92 28.11 6.38 -9.35
N ALA A 93 27.55 7.18 -10.28
CA ALA A 93 28.33 7.88 -11.31
C ALA A 93 29.32 8.92 -10.73
N LYS A 94 28.98 9.49 -9.55
CA LYS A 94 29.85 10.42 -8.80
C LYS A 94 30.89 9.68 -7.91
N ASN A 95 30.93 8.37 -7.92
CA ASN A 95 31.70 7.51 -7.00
C ASN A 95 31.40 7.73 -5.51
N ASP A 96 30.20 8.21 -5.18
CA ASP A 96 29.72 8.34 -3.82
C ASP A 96 28.99 7.05 -3.41
N HIS A 97 29.76 6.08 -2.92
CA HIS A 97 29.23 4.77 -2.55
C HIS A 97 28.29 4.80 -1.34
N ALA A 98 28.46 5.76 -0.42
CA ALA A 98 27.62 5.87 0.75
C ALA A 98 26.19 6.30 0.35
N GLU A 99 26.07 7.36 -0.42
CA GLU A 99 24.78 7.83 -0.91
C GLU A 99 24.16 6.85 -1.93
N TYR A 100 24.96 6.20 -2.76
CA TYR A 100 24.47 5.10 -3.62
C TYR A 100 23.76 4.02 -2.80
N CYS A 101 24.39 3.51 -1.74
CA CYS A 101 23.81 2.49 -0.87
C CYS A 101 22.57 3.02 -0.13
N ASN A 102 22.60 4.27 0.32
CA ASN A 102 21.47 4.90 0.99
C ASN A 102 20.23 4.94 0.09
N TYR A 103 20.33 5.49 -1.12
CA TYR A 103 19.20 5.56 -2.05
C TYR A 103 18.74 4.19 -2.54
N LEU A 104 19.64 3.24 -2.69
CA LEU A 104 19.29 1.85 -3.04
C LEU A 104 18.47 1.21 -1.91
N ASN A 105 18.86 1.40 -0.65
CA ASN A 105 18.10 0.92 0.51
C ASN A 105 16.71 1.57 0.57
N ILE A 106 16.60 2.88 0.32
CA ILE A 106 15.31 3.55 0.28
C ILE A 106 14.43 2.94 -0.81
N ALA A 107 14.94 2.75 -2.03
CA ALA A 107 14.19 2.18 -3.15
C ALA A 107 13.68 0.76 -2.90
N THR A 108 14.35 -0.02 -2.05
CA THR A 108 14.01 -1.41 -1.75
C THR A 108 13.33 -1.59 -0.39
N SER A 109 13.12 -0.52 0.37
CA SER A 109 12.50 -0.58 1.70
C SER A 109 10.99 -0.84 1.64
N HIS A 110 10.44 -1.44 2.68
CA HIS A 110 9.01 -1.68 2.82
C HIS A 110 8.18 -0.38 2.84
N SER A 111 8.76 0.74 3.28
CA SER A 111 8.11 2.05 3.29
C SER A 111 7.77 2.59 1.89
N GLN A 112 8.29 1.99 0.83
CA GLN A 112 7.94 2.32 -0.55
C GLN A 112 6.67 1.62 -1.05
N HIS A 113 6.15 0.64 -0.32
CA HIS A 113 4.94 -0.06 -0.69
C HIS A 113 3.72 0.60 -0.06
N SER A 114 2.69 0.81 -0.87
CA SER A 114 1.41 1.39 -0.44
C SER A 114 0.30 0.35 -0.32
N ILE A 115 0.50 -0.89 -0.79
CA ILE A 115 -0.51 -1.94 -0.82
C ILE A 115 -0.05 -3.13 0.01
N PHE A 116 -0.86 -3.51 0.99
CA PHE A 116 -0.58 -4.60 1.93
C PHE A 116 -1.69 -5.64 1.90
N CYS A 117 -1.31 -6.91 2.03
CA CYS A 117 -2.22 -8.04 1.93
C CYS A 117 -1.92 -9.05 3.05
N PRO A 118 -2.37 -8.79 4.29
CA PRO A 118 -2.07 -9.66 5.43
C PRO A 118 -2.53 -11.10 5.24
N ASP A 119 -3.68 -11.30 4.58
CA ASP A 119 -4.24 -12.63 4.35
C ASP A 119 -3.55 -13.38 3.19
N PHE A 120 -2.72 -12.69 2.40
CA PHE A 120 -2.05 -13.21 1.20
C PHE A 120 -0.56 -12.87 1.17
N SER A 121 0.12 -13.00 2.29
CA SER A 121 1.51 -12.54 2.50
C SER A 121 2.55 -13.07 1.50
N SER A 122 2.21 -14.07 0.71
CA SER A 122 3.07 -14.65 -0.34
C SER A 122 2.76 -14.14 -1.75
N MET A 123 1.75 -13.29 -1.94
CA MET A 123 1.34 -12.84 -3.26
C MET A 123 1.97 -11.49 -3.59
N PRO A 124 2.78 -11.39 -4.67
CA PRO A 124 3.30 -10.11 -5.11
C PRO A 124 2.18 -9.12 -5.47
N ILE A 125 2.37 -7.85 -5.17
CA ILE A 125 1.35 -6.80 -5.33
C ILE A 125 0.88 -6.68 -6.79
N TYR A 126 1.79 -6.79 -7.76
CA TYR A 126 1.43 -6.76 -9.18
C TYR A 126 0.50 -7.91 -9.58
N ASP A 127 0.51 -9.03 -8.86
CA ASP A 127 -0.38 -10.14 -9.09
C ASP A 127 -1.82 -9.80 -8.72
N LEU A 128 -2.06 -8.90 -7.77
CA LEU A 128 -3.41 -8.47 -7.38
C LEU A 128 -4.14 -7.65 -8.45
N ILE A 129 -3.38 -7.03 -9.37
CA ILE A 129 -3.90 -6.23 -10.46
C ILE A 129 -3.96 -7.02 -11.78
N SER A 130 -3.31 -8.17 -11.83
CA SER A 130 -3.31 -9.06 -13.00
C SER A 130 -4.67 -9.78 -13.14
N PRO A 131 -5.10 -10.11 -14.37
CA PRO A 131 -6.33 -10.87 -14.58
C PRO A 131 -6.36 -12.25 -13.91
N PHE A 132 -5.22 -12.90 -13.78
CA PHE A 132 -5.12 -14.28 -13.27
C PHE A 132 -5.34 -14.38 -11.75
N PRO A 133 -4.71 -13.58 -10.90
CA PRO A 133 -5.01 -13.57 -9.47
C PRO A 133 -6.42 -13.11 -9.12
N LYS A 134 -7.03 -12.23 -9.94
CA LYS A 134 -8.44 -11.86 -9.73
C LYS A 134 -9.39 -13.05 -9.75
N GLN A 135 -9.14 -14.01 -10.61
CA GLN A 135 -9.96 -15.23 -10.66
C GLN A 135 -9.71 -16.08 -9.42
N TYR A 136 -8.46 -16.30 -9.04
CA TYR A 136 -8.10 -17.03 -7.83
C TYR A 136 -8.70 -16.39 -6.57
N LEU A 137 -8.59 -15.07 -6.42
CA LEU A 137 -9.16 -14.35 -5.28
C LEU A 137 -10.68 -14.45 -5.24
N LYS A 138 -11.37 -14.39 -6.39
CA LYS A 138 -12.82 -14.59 -6.47
C LYS A 138 -13.26 -16.00 -6.09
N GLU A 139 -12.47 -17.00 -6.41
CA GLU A 139 -12.78 -18.40 -6.11
C GLU A 139 -12.54 -18.79 -4.65
N ASN A 140 -11.61 -18.09 -3.97
CA ASN A 140 -11.16 -18.42 -2.63
C ASN A 140 -11.62 -17.45 -1.54
N TYR A 141 -12.06 -16.24 -1.93
CA TYR A 141 -12.45 -15.18 -1.00
C TYR A 141 -13.75 -14.52 -1.48
N GLU A 142 -14.79 -14.61 -0.65
CA GLU A 142 -16.12 -14.11 -1.04
C GLU A 142 -16.24 -12.58 -0.91
N ASN A 143 -15.59 -12.01 0.10
CA ASN A 143 -15.75 -10.61 0.46
C ASN A 143 -14.40 -9.96 0.76
N LEU A 144 -13.67 -9.58 -0.29
CA LEU A 144 -12.46 -8.79 -0.17
C LEU A 144 -12.75 -7.31 -0.24
N TYR A 145 -12.11 -6.57 0.65
CA TYR A 145 -12.18 -5.11 0.72
C TYR A 145 -10.81 -4.49 0.70
N ILE A 146 -10.73 -3.29 0.15
CA ILE A 146 -9.57 -2.40 0.18
C ILE A 146 -9.86 -1.35 1.24
N CYS A 147 -9.06 -1.32 2.31
CA CYS A 147 -9.20 -0.38 3.41
C CYS A 147 -8.04 0.62 3.38
N GLY A 148 -8.34 1.92 3.39
CA GLY A 148 -7.37 2.99 3.27
C GLY A 148 -7.01 3.62 4.62
N PHE A 149 -5.69 3.86 4.82
CA PHE A 149 -5.15 4.54 5.99
C PHE A 149 -4.11 5.58 5.59
N ASP A 150 -3.91 6.59 6.43
CA ASP A 150 -2.80 7.53 6.38
C ASP A 150 -1.74 7.08 7.39
N VAL A 151 -0.53 6.83 6.93
CA VAL A 151 0.60 6.45 7.78
C VAL A 151 1.69 7.52 7.73
N HIS A 152 2.41 7.67 8.84
CA HIS A 152 3.54 8.59 8.97
C HIS A 152 4.85 7.81 9.15
N PHE A 153 5.93 8.28 8.52
CA PHE A 153 7.31 7.77 8.63
C PHE A 153 8.34 8.88 8.42
#